data_e230ae734fdff40c9b95c1d0886f1241
#
_entry.id   e230ae734fdff40c9b95c1d0886f1241
#
_cell.length_a   1.000
_cell.length_b   1.000
_cell.length_c   1.000
_cell.angle_alpha   90.00
_cell.angle_beta   90.00
_cell.angle_gamma   90.00
#
_symmetry.space_group_name_H-M   'P 1'
#
loop_
_entity.id
_entity.type
_entity.pdbx_description
1 polymer ?
#
loop_
_entity_poly.entity_id
_entity_poly.type
_entity_poly.pdbx_seq_one_letter_code
_entity_poly.pdbx_strand_id
1 'polypeptide(L)'
;MGEKASKSKRKGLSAWQLTMMALGSVIGGSFFLGSSVAINAAGPSILLSYVIAGGLVYLILYALSEMTVGAPTVGSFSTFAARELGQGTGFVVGWLYWTGTVLSMSSEATAISLLVREWVPNVSIALLGGSIIVAVTLLNLLGADKIGKLASGLSAVKIFAIIFFILTAIVLIAGLMPGTPAIGAGELAREPIMPGGVKGIAGSMLLVVFAYAGFEIIGLAATEADNPTETIPRAIRYTVFSLVGLYILYAAVLLPLIPTAELSENVSPMVASLNRWGIGWAGTALNLVLISAILSAMLACIFGLGRMIRSLSDEGHAPHWLKDKRDVPYKGIIFSGLSMLIGLFFGLLFPRAYLVLITSGGFALIFTYAVIMASHIRFRNREGCPPGGICQMPGFPLTSWIALISLIIVLLCMPFIPGQTAGLITGSSMVVIYSLIYFVMSYMRRTRGNETAKKETSPRQFHPNYATELAQEIAERVDERNKDK
;
A
#
# COMPACT_ATOMS: atom_id res chain seq x y z
N MET A 1 -34.16 35.57 -20.17
CA MET A 1 -33.10 34.78 -20.82
C MET A 1 -32.22 34.23 -19.71
N GLY A 2 -32.50 33.04 -19.23
CA GLY A 2 -31.75 32.39 -18.13
C GLY A 2 -30.77 31.40 -18.74
N GLU A 3 -29.52 31.71 -18.65
CA GLU A 3 -28.40 30.87 -19.07
C GLU A 3 -28.26 29.71 -18.10
N LYS A 4 -28.79 28.55 -18.48
CA LYS A 4 -28.54 27.29 -17.77
C LYS A 4 -27.08 26.91 -18.03
N ALA A 5 -26.17 27.27 -17.10
CA ALA A 5 -24.84 26.71 -17.07
C ALA A 5 -24.95 25.19 -16.90
N SER A 6 -24.76 24.48 -17.99
CA SER A 6 -24.58 23.02 -18.00
C SER A 6 -23.33 22.69 -17.23
N LYS A 7 -23.49 22.32 -15.95
CA LYS A 7 -22.44 21.61 -15.20
C LYS A 7 -22.20 20.29 -15.92
N SER A 8 -21.18 20.24 -16.77
CA SER A 8 -20.65 19.00 -17.28
C SER A 8 -20.42 18.05 -16.08
N LYS A 9 -21.26 17.03 -15.95
CA LYS A 9 -21.04 15.94 -14.97
C LYS A 9 -19.68 15.34 -15.33
N ARG A 10 -18.66 15.56 -14.51
CA ARG A 10 -17.41 14.81 -14.62
C ARG A 10 -17.80 13.34 -14.56
N LYS A 11 -17.57 12.58 -15.62
CA LYS A 11 -17.71 11.13 -15.63
C LYS A 11 -16.79 10.59 -14.54
N GLY A 12 -17.34 9.84 -13.61
CA GLY A 12 -16.55 9.14 -12.59
C GLY A 12 -15.63 8.08 -13.21
N LEU A 13 -14.75 7.51 -12.39
CA LEU A 13 -13.83 6.46 -12.83
C LEU A 13 -14.59 5.16 -13.14
N SER A 14 -14.32 4.57 -14.30
CA SER A 14 -14.86 3.26 -14.68
C SER A 14 -14.12 2.11 -13.96
N ALA A 15 -14.72 0.91 -13.93
CA ALA A 15 -14.10 -0.28 -13.36
C ALA A 15 -12.75 -0.61 -14.00
N TRP A 16 -12.64 -0.43 -15.33
CA TRP A 16 -11.38 -0.66 -16.05
C TRP A 16 -10.29 0.34 -15.64
N GLN A 17 -10.64 1.62 -15.49
CA GLN A 17 -9.68 2.63 -15.03
C GLN A 17 -9.17 2.35 -13.61
N LEU A 18 -10.07 1.98 -12.69
CA LEU A 18 -9.68 1.58 -11.34
C LEU A 18 -8.79 0.33 -11.35
N THR A 19 -9.11 -0.66 -12.21
CA THR A 19 -8.28 -1.87 -12.39
C THR A 19 -6.88 -1.50 -12.89
N MET A 20 -6.76 -0.67 -13.92
CA MET A 20 -5.46 -0.25 -14.44
C MET A 20 -4.65 0.55 -13.42
N MET A 21 -5.29 1.40 -12.64
CA MET A 21 -4.65 2.11 -11.54
C MET A 21 -4.11 1.13 -10.48
N ALA A 22 -4.89 0.12 -10.10
CA ALA A 22 -4.48 -0.89 -9.14
C ALA A 22 -3.33 -1.77 -9.66
N LEU A 23 -3.41 -2.27 -10.89
CA LEU A 23 -2.33 -3.03 -11.54
C LEU A 23 -1.04 -2.19 -11.60
N GLY A 24 -1.19 -0.91 -11.92
CA GLY A 24 -0.08 0.04 -11.95
C GLY A 24 0.55 0.29 -10.59
N SER A 25 -0.21 0.28 -9.51
CA SER A 25 0.25 0.50 -8.15
C SER A 25 0.88 -0.75 -7.53
N VAL A 26 0.32 -1.93 -7.81
CA VAL A 26 0.74 -3.21 -7.21
C VAL A 26 2.07 -3.72 -7.75
N ILE A 27 2.24 -3.70 -9.07
CA ILE A 27 3.44 -4.29 -9.69
C ILE A 27 4.64 -3.36 -9.49
N GLY A 28 5.50 -3.66 -8.53
CA GLY A 28 6.71 -2.93 -8.15
C GLY A 28 7.89 -3.86 -7.89
N GLY A 29 8.94 -3.35 -7.22
CA GLY A 29 10.14 -4.13 -6.91
C GLY A 29 9.88 -5.29 -5.95
N SER A 30 8.87 -5.20 -5.11
CA SER A 30 8.40 -6.30 -4.28
C SER A 30 8.00 -7.53 -5.11
N PHE A 31 7.39 -7.32 -6.29
CA PHE A 31 7.14 -8.40 -7.25
C PHE A 31 8.43 -8.85 -7.95
N PHE A 32 9.25 -7.92 -8.44
CA PHE A 32 10.39 -8.26 -9.28
C PHE A 32 11.59 -8.84 -8.52
N LEU A 33 11.91 -8.34 -7.33
CA LEU A 33 13.02 -8.82 -6.50
C LEU A 33 12.54 -9.62 -5.30
N GLY A 34 11.46 -9.19 -4.65
CA GLY A 34 10.87 -9.91 -3.53
C GLY A 34 10.39 -11.32 -3.91
N SER A 35 9.96 -11.53 -5.16
CA SER A 35 9.61 -12.86 -5.66
C SER A 35 10.78 -13.83 -5.67
N SER A 36 12.04 -13.38 -5.87
CA SER A 36 13.22 -14.24 -5.76
C SER A 36 13.29 -14.90 -4.38
N VAL A 37 13.14 -14.12 -3.33
CA VAL A 37 13.21 -14.61 -1.94
C VAL A 37 12.02 -15.51 -1.63
N ALA A 38 10.82 -15.15 -2.09
CA ALA A 38 9.61 -15.94 -1.88
C ALA A 38 9.68 -17.31 -2.61
N ILE A 39 10.15 -17.32 -3.87
CA ILE A 39 10.29 -18.53 -4.67
C ILE A 39 11.41 -19.42 -4.09
N ASN A 40 12.55 -18.84 -3.68
CA ASN A 40 13.64 -19.59 -3.03
C ASN A 40 13.13 -20.31 -1.77
N ALA A 41 12.30 -19.65 -0.96
CA ALA A 41 11.76 -20.22 0.28
C ALA A 41 10.71 -21.33 0.03
N ALA A 42 9.82 -21.15 -0.96
CA ALA A 42 8.70 -22.04 -1.21
C ALA A 42 8.99 -23.12 -2.27
N GLY A 43 9.97 -22.87 -3.15
CA GLY A 43 10.19 -23.71 -4.34
C GLY A 43 8.97 -23.67 -5.27
N PRO A 44 8.69 -24.77 -5.99
CA PRO A 44 7.52 -24.87 -6.88
C PRO A 44 6.18 -24.62 -6.20
N SER A 45 6.07 -24.84 -4.86
CA SER A 45 4.84 -24.54 -4.10
C SER A 45 4.51 -23.04 -4.00
N ILE A 46 5.35 -22.15 -4.52
CA ILE A 46 5.06 -20.71 -4.63
C ILE A 46 3.75 -20.45 -5.40
N LEU A 47 3.38 -21.30 -6.35
CA LEU A 47 2.11 -21.20 -7.06
C LEU A 47 0.91 -21.25 -6.10
N LEU A 48 0.96 -22.14 -5.10
CA LEU A 48 -0.05 -22.22 -4.05
C LEU A 48 -0.04 -20.97 -3.17
N SER A 49 1.14 -20.42 -2.84
CA SER A 49 1.26 -19.18 -2.07
C SER A 49 0.60 -17.99 -2.80
N TYR A 50 0.78 -17.88 -4.12
CA TYR A 50 0.11 -16.83 -4.91
C TYR A 50 -1.41 -16.99 -4.93
N VAL A 51 -1.94 -18.21 -5.00
CA VAL A 51 -3.39 -18.46 -4.93
C VAL A 51 -3.95 -18.07 -3.57
N ILE A 52 -3.30 -18.53 -2.49
CA ILE A 52 -3.74 -18.24 -1.11
C ILE A 52 -3.70 -16.72 -0.84
N ALA A 53 -2.59 -16.06 -1.18
CA ALA A 53 -2.45 -14.62 -1.00
C ALA A 53 -3.45 -13.84 -1.86
N GLY A 54 -3.69 -14.25 -3.10
CA GLY A 54 -4.72 -13.66 -3.96
C GLY A 54 -6.12 -13.77 -3.36
N GLY A 55 -6.44 -14.91 -2.75
CA GLY A 55 -7.69 -15.11 -2.01
C GLY A 55 -7.80 -14.18 -0.80
N LEU A 56 -6.72 -14.02 -0.03
CA LEU A 56 -6.70 -13.06 1.09
C LEU A 56 -6.90 -11.62 0.62
N VAL A 57 -6.19 -11.21 -0.43
CA VAL A 57 -6.33 -9.87 -1.03
C VAL A 57 -7.74 -9.62 -1.53
N TYR A 58 -8.37 -10.61 -2.15
CA TYR A 58 -9.76 -10.55 -2.56
C TYR A 58 -10.70 -10.25 -1.39
N LEU A 59 -10.53 -10.96 -0.27
CA LEU A 59 -11.34 -10.76 0.93
C LEU A 59 -11.09 -9.39 1.57
N ILE A 60 -9.83 -8.94 1.65
CA ILE A 60 -9.46 -7.64 2.19
C ILE A 60 -10.07 -6.50 1.36
N LEU A 61 -10.02 -6.62 0.03
CA LEU A 61 -10.61 -5.63 -0.87
C LEU A 61 -12.12 -5.52 -0.72
N TYR A 62 -12.81 -6.65 -0.57
CA TYR A 62 -14.25 -6.62 -0.32
C TYR A 62 -14.59 -6.02 1.04
N ALA A 63 -13.83 -6.34 2.08
CA ALA A 63 -13.99 -5.71 3.39
C ALA A 63 -13.84 -4.18 3.32
N LEU A 64 -12.79 -3.72 2.63
CA LEU A 64 -12.54 -2.30 2.45
C LEU A 64 -13.63 -1.64 1.59
N SER A 65 -14.06 -2.30 0.52
CA SER A 65 -15.14 -1.83 -0.35
C SER A 65 -16.46 -1.65 0.40
N GLU A 66 -16.88 -2.63 1.20
CA GLU A 66 -18.12 -2.53 1.99
C GLU A 66 -18.08 -1.35 2.96
N MET A 67 -16.98 -1.18 3.69
CA MET A 67 -16.82 -0.05 4.61
C MET A 67 -16.82 1.29 3.87
N THR A 68 -16.17 1.36 2.71
CA THR A 68 -16.10 2.62 1.92
C THR A 68 -17.44 2.97 1.28
N VAL A 69 -18.19 2.00 0.76
CA VAL A 69 -19.51 2.22 0.18
C VAL A 69 -20.55 2.54 1.26
N GLY A 70 -20.46 1.87 2.42
CA GLY A 70 -21.40 2.07 3.53
C GLY A 70 -21.18 3.39 4.28
N ALA A 71 -19.96 3.87 4.34
CA ALA A 71 -19.60 5.12 5.01
C ALA A 71 -18.47 5.84 4.24
N PRO A 72 -18.79 6.54 3.15
CA PRO A 72 -17.79 7.27 2.37
C PRO A 72 -17.06 8.29 3.25
N THR A 73 -15.78 8.03 3.54
CA THR A 73 -14.92 8.93 4.32
C THR A 73 -13.65 9.22 3.56
N VAL A 74 -13.12 10.43 3.73
CA VAL A 74 -11.89 10.87 3.07
C VAL A 74 -10.64 10.17 3.68
N GLY A 75 -10.78 9.63 4.89
CA GLY A 75 -9.67 9.13 5.72
C GLY A 75 -9.32 7.65 5.54
N SER A 76 -10.05 6.88 4.71
CA SER A 76 -9.67 5.49 4.44
C SER A 76 -9.73 4.55 5.67
N PHE A 77 -8.88 3.50 5.66
CA PHE A 77 -8.86 2.44 6.67
C PHE A 77 -8.47 2.89 8.08
N SER A 78 -7.67 3.96 8.25
CA SER A 78 -7.36 4.51 9.58
C SER A 78 -8.62 5.10 10.25
N THR A 79 -9.45 5.80 9.47
CA THR A 79 -10.74 6.34 9.95
C THR A 79 -11.71 5.23 10.29
N PHE A 80 -11.79 4.15 9.49
CA PHE A 80 -12.59 2.98 9.83
C PHE A 80 -12.10 2.29 11.10
N ALA A 81 -10.77 2.12 11.25
CA ALA A 81 -10.20 1.58 12.47
C ALA A 81 -10.51 2.46 13.70
N ALA A 82 -10.42 3.79 13.56
CA ALA A 82 -10.77 4.72 14.62
C ALA A 82 -12.25 4.63 15.03
N ARG A 83 -13.14 4.50 14.05
CA ARG A 83 -14.59 4.43 14.27
C ARG A 83 -15.01 3.10 14.90
N GLU A 84 -14.46 1.97 14.41
CA GLU A 84 -14.90 0.64 14.81
C GLU A 84 -14.14 0.10 16.03
N LEU A 85 -12.84 0.36 16.12
CA LEU A 85 -11.96 -0.19 17.16
C LEU A 85 -11.44 0.85 18.16
N GLY A 86 -11.73 2.14 17.91
CA GLY A 86 -11.36 3.25 18.77
C GLY A 86 -10.22 4.12 18.22
N GLN A 87 -10.18 5.38 18.66
CA GLN A 87 -9.27 6.42 18.18
C GLN A 87 -7.78 6.03 18.27
N GLY A 88 -7.39 5.26 19.31
CA GLY A 88 -6.03 4.77 19.46
C GLY A 88 -5.63 3.80 18.35
N THR A 89 -6.52 2.90 17.97
CA THR A 89 -6.28 1.94 16.88
C THR A 89 -6.13 2.67 15.55
N GLY A 90 -6.99 3.66 15.27
CA GLY A 90 -6.87 4.49 14.07
C GLY A 90 -5.55 5.23 13.99
N PHE A 91 -5.10 5.82 15.11
CA PHE A 91 -3.80 6.46 15.21
C PHE A 91 -2.65 5.50 14.91
N VAL A 92 -2.61 4.36 15.59
CA VAL A 92 -1.55 3.35 15.44
C VAL A 92 -1.49 2.85 14.00
N VAL A 93 -2.63 2.46 13.44
CA VAL A 93 -2.71 1.93 12.07
C VAL A 93 -2.31 2.98 11.03
N GLY A 94 -2.76 4.22 11.20
CA GLY A 94 -2.41 5.29 10.27
C GLY A 94 -0.90 5.54 10.21
N TRP A 95 -0.24 5.68 11.35
CA TRP A 95 1.20 5.86 11.41
C TRP A 95 1.97 4.60 11.03
N LEU A 96 1.49 3.42 11.40
CA LEU A 96 2.12 2.15 11.05
C LEU A 96 2.10 1.93 9.53
N TYR A 97 0.95 2.14 8.88
CA TYR A 97 0.84 2.07 7.43
C TYR A 97 1.75 3.07 6.72
N TRP A 98 1.74 4.33 7.18
CA TRP A 98 2.62 5.35 6.62
C TRP A 98 4.09 4.96 6.74
N THR A 99 4.55 4.55 7.93
CA THR A 99 5.93 4.12 8.16
C THR A 99 6.26 2.86 7.37
N GLY A 100 5.36 1.88 7.34
CA GLY A 100 5.53 0.66 6.55
C GLY A 100 5.71 0.95 5.07
N THR A 101 4.90 1.85 4.51
CA THR A 101 5.03 2.29 3.12
C THR A 101 6.32 3.08 2.88
N VAL A 102 6.74 3.93 3.82
CA VAL A 102 8.06 4.62 3.75
C VAL A 102 9.20 3.61 3.66
N LEU A 103 9.22 2.59 4.52
CA LEU A 103 10.24 1.53 4.50
C LEU A 103 10.18 0.71 3.21
N SER A 104 8.98 0.41 2.74
CA SER A 104 8.75 -0.26 1.46
C SER A 104 9.32 0.54 0.30
N MET A 105 9.07 1.86 0.25
CA MET A 105 9.63 2.71 -0.80
C MET A 105 11.15 2.88 -0.68
N SER A 106 11.69 2.81 0.54
CA SER A 106 13.15 2.76 0.75
C SER A 106 13.75 1.45 0.23
N SER A 107 13.04 0.31 0.38
CA SER A 107 13.44 -0.95 -0.24
C SER A 107 13.38 -0.90 -1.77
N GLU A 108 12.38 -0.23 -2.35
CA GLU A 108 12.28 -0.01 -3.80
C GLU A 108 13.47 0.80 -4.33
N ALA A 109 13.88 1.87 -3.62
CA ALA A 109 15.08 2.63 -3.97
C ALA A 109 16.36 1.78 -3.88
N THR A 110 16.43 0.88 -2.89
CA THR A 110 17.52 -0.11 -2.77
C THR A 110 17.48 -1.08 -3.95
N ALA A 111 16.30 -1.57 -4.32
CA ALA A 111 16.10 -2.45 -5.46
C ALA A 111 16.60 -1.84 -6.78
N ILE A 112 16.18 -0.59 -7.07
CA ILE A 112 16.69 0.12 -8.26
C ILE A 112 18.22 0.27 -8.19
N SER A 113 18.77 0.58 -7.02
CA SER A 113 20.21 0.74 -6.85
C SER A 113 20.97 -0.55 -7.14
N LEU A 114 20.43 -1.71 -6.73
CA LEU A 114 21.00 -3.02 -7.05
C LEU A 114 21.00 -3.28 -8.56
N LEU A 115 19.89 -2.99 -9.24
CA LEU A 115 19.77 -3.13 -10.69
C LEU A 115 20.72 -2.21 -11.45
N VAL A 116 20.81 -0.94 -11.04
CA VAL A 116 21.69 0.07 -11.69
C VAL A 116 23.18 -0.27 -11.51
N ARG A 117 23.56 -0.91 -10.39
CA ARG A 117 24.95 -1.32 -10.14
C ARG A 117 25.49 -2.34 -11.14
N GLU A 118 24.63 -2.99 -11.91
CA GLU A 118 25.07 -3.82 -13.03
C GLU A 118 25.88 -3.01 -14.07
N TRP A 119 25.56 -1.73 -14.25
CA TRP A 119 26.26 -0.82 -15.18
C TRP A 119 27.28 0.10 -14.51
N VAL A 120 27.06 0.43 -13.22
CA VAL A 120 27.94 1.33 -12.44
C VAL A 120 28.33 0.71 -11.09
N PRO A 121 29.14 -0.38 -11.10
CA PRO A 121 29.41 -1.18 -9.90
C PRO A 121 30.13 -0.42 -8.78
N ASN A 122 30.84 0.65 -9.11
CA ASN A 122 31.64 1.44 -8.16
C ASN A 122 30.81 2.45 -7.35
N VAL A 123 29.53 2.67 -7.71
CA VAL A 123 28.68 3.63 -7.00
C VAL A 123 27.98 2.93 -5.82
N SER A 124 28.01 3.58 -4.65
CA SER A 124 27.38 3.00 -3.46
C SER A 124 25.85 3.00 -3.55
N ILE A 125 25.21 1.98 -2.95
CA ILE A 125 23.74 1.89 -2.84
C ILE A 125 23.17 3.12 -2.13
N ALA A 126 23.89 3.64 -1.12
CA ALA A 126 23.47 4.85 -0.39
C ALA A 126 23.35 6.07 -1.32
N LEU A 127 24.31 6.28 -2.21
CA LEU A 127 24.30 7.41 -3.14
C LEU A 127 23.23 7.22 -4.21
N LEU A 128 23.14 6.04 -4.82
CA LEU A 128 22.13 5.74 -5.84
C LEU A 128 20.72 5.84 -5.26
N GLY A 129 20.44 5.12 -4.17
CA GLY A 129 19.13 5.10 -3.54
C GLY A 129 18.73 6.47 -3.00
N GLY A 130 19.69 7.19 -2.39
CA GLY A 130 19.45 8.56 -1.92
C GLY A 130 19.09 9.51 -3.06
N SER A 131 19.83 9.47 -4.18
CA SER A 131 19.54 10.31 -5.35
C SER A 131 18.18 9.98 -5.98
N ILE A 132 17.81 8.68 -6.03
CA ILE A 132 16.50 8.24 -6.53
C ILE A 132 15.39 8.79 -5.65
N ILE A 133 15.48 8.64 -4.31
CA ILE A 133 14.49 9.16 -3.38
C ILE A 133 14.32 10.68 -3.53
N VAL A 134 15.43 11.41 -3.60
CA VAL A 134 15.38 12.87 -3.80
C VAL A 134 14.70 13.22 -5.13
N ALA A 135 15.11 12.58 -6.22
CA ALA A 135 14.54 12.84 -7.55
C ALA A 135 13.03 12.56 -7.59
N VAL A 136 12.59 11.40 -7.07
CA VAL A 136 11.16 11.04 -7.05
C VAL A 136 10.37 11.96 -6.13
N THR A 137 10.94 12.39 -4.99
CA THR A 137 10.31 13.37 -4.10
C THR A 137 10.12 14.71 -4.79
N LEU A 138 11.16 15.24 -5.46
CA LEU A 138 11.09 16.50 -6.20
C LEU A 138 10.08 16.43 -7.35
N LEU A 139 10.05 15.32 -8.10
CA LEU A 139 9.05 15.10 -9.15
C LEU A 139 7.62 15.15 -8.58
N ASN A 140 7.40 14.59 -7.38
CA ASN A 140 6.09 14.60 -6.74
C ASN A 140 5.61 16.02 -6.37
N LEU A 141 6.49 17.00 -6.26
CA LEU A 141 6.12 18.40 -6.05
C LEU A 141 5.51 19.05 -7.31
N LEU A 142 5.62 18.42 -8.50
CA LEU A 142 5.02 18.90 -9.74
C LEU A 142 3.50 18.77 -9.81
N GLY A 143 2.89 18.03 -8.87
CA GLY A 143 1.45 17.87 -8.73
C GLY A 143 0.87 16.61 -9.40
N ALA A 144 -0.36 16.28 -8.99
CA ALA A 144 -1.04 15.02 -9.33
C ALA A 144 -1.20 14.76 -10.83
N ASP A 145 -1.54 15.79 -11.62
CA ASP A 145 -1.82 15.63 -13.05
C ASP A 145 -0.60 15.17 -13.85
N LYS A 146 0.57 15.78 -13.56
CA LYS A 146 1.82 15.43 -14.24
C LYS A 146 2.33 14.06 -13.80
N ILE A 147 2.25 13.78 -12.49
CA ILE A 147 2.64 12.50 -11.93
C ILE A 147 1.76 11.37 -12.43
N GLY A 148 0.43 11.58 -12.45
CA GLY A 148 -0.52 10.59 -12.97
C GLY A 148 -0.24 10.19 -14.42
N LYS A 149 0.07 11.14 -15.29
CA LYS A 149 0.43 10.87 -16.70
C LYS A 149 1.75 10.09 -16.80
N LEU A 150 2.77 10.50 -16.03
CA LEU A 150 4.07 9.82 -16.02
C LEU A 150 3.94 8.39 -15.48
N ALA A 151 3.29 8.21 -14.33
CA ALA A 151 3.08 6.90 -13.73
C ALA A 151 2.24 5.97 -14.62
N SER A 152 1.23 6.48 -15.31
CA SER A 152 0.40 5.70 -16.23
C SER A 152 1.19 5.19 -17.43
N GLY A 153 2.03 6.05 -18.03
CA GLY A 153 2.91 5.64 -19.14
C GLY A 153 3.90 4.55 -18.71
N LEU A 154 4.55 4.72 -17.57
CA LEU A 154 5.47 3.72 -17.02
C LEU A 154 4.76 2.42 -16.61
N SER A 155 3.47 2.49 -16.21
CA SER A 155 2.71 1.29 -15.83
C SER A 155 2.39 0.38 -17.02
N ALA A 156 2.18 0.91 -18.20
CA ALA A 156 2.00 0.12 -19.42
C ALA A 156 3.28 -0.67 -19.76
N VAL A 157 4.44 -0.05 -19.58
CA VAL A 157 5.74 -0.68 -19.86
C VAL A 157 6.00 -1.91 -18.99
N LYS A 158 5.62 -1.87 -17.69
CA LYS A 158 5.85 -3.02 -16.79
C LYS A 158 4.95 -4.23 -17.11
N ILE A 159 3.70 -4.00 -17.48
CA ILE A 159 2.80 -5.08 -17.90
C ILE A 159 3.35 -5.72 -19.19
N PHE A 160 3.78 -4.89 -20.14
CA PHE A 160 4.40 -5.36 -21.37
C PHE A 160 5.65 -6.21 -21.08
N ALA A 161 6.50 -5.79 -20.13
CA ALA A 161 7.71 -6.57 -19.79
C ALA A 161 7.39 -7.96 -19.23
N ILE A 162 6.38 -8.06 -18.36
CA ILE A 162 5.96 -9.36 -17.81
C ILE A 162 5.41 -10.25 -18.93
N ILE A 163 4.58 -9.70 -19.81
CA ILE A 163 4.03 -10.44 -20.96
C ILE A 163 5.16 -10.86 -21.90
N PHE A 164 6.10 -9.96 -22.20
CA PHE A 164 7.28 -10.27 -23.02
C PHE A 164 8.10 -11.41 -22.41
N PHE A 165 8.37 -11.37 -21.11
CA PHE A 165 9.06 -12.44 -20.40
C PHE A 165 8.30 -13.77 -20.52
N ILE A 166 6.98 -13.78 -20.28
CA ILE A 166 6.14 -14.97 -20.35
C ILE A 166 6.21 -15.58 -21.78
N LEU A 167 6.06 -14.75 -22.80
CA LEU A 167 6.13 -15.24 -24.20
C LEU A 167 7.52 -15.80 -24.52
N THR A 168 8.59 -15.12 -24.11
CA THR A 168 9.97 -15.60 -24.32
C THR A 168 10.20 -16.92 -23.59
N ALA A 169 9.73 -17.04 -22.35
CA ALA A 169 9.81 -18.27 -21.56
C ALA A 169 9.04 -19.44 -22.23
N ILE A 170 7.84 -19.19 -22.75
CA ILE A 170 7.06 -20.20 -23.49
C ILE A 170 7.82 -20.67 -24.75
N VAL A 171 8.42 -19.76 -25.50
CA VAL A 171 9.22 -20.07 -26.68
C VAL A 171 10.42 -20.96 -26.33
N LEU A 172 11.10 -20.65 -25.21
CA LEU A 172 12.21 -21.48 -24.70
C LEU A 172 11.74 -22.86 -24.24
N ILE A 173 10.66 -22.92 -23.46
CA ILE A 173 10.09 -24.18 -22.95
C ILE A 173 9.68 -25.08 -24.10
N ALA A 174 9.06 -24.51 -25.14
CA ALA A 174 8.61 -25.26 -26.33
C ALA A 174 9.75 -25.63 -27.29
N GLY A 175 10.98 -25.11 -27.08
CA GLY A 175 12.11 -25.37 -28.00
C GLY A 175 11.96 -24.72 -29.37
N LEU A 176 11.19 -23.63 -29.46
CA LEU A 176 10.95 -22.89 -30.70
C LEU A 176 12.07 -21.90 -31.03
N MET A 177 13.06 -21.76 -30.14
CA MET A 177 14.19 -20.86 -30.37
C MET A 177 15.30 -21.55 -31.14
N PRO A 178 15.76 -20.99 -32.27
CA PRO A 178 16.85 -21.60 -33.06
C PRO A 178 18.11 -21.81 -32.22
N GLY A 179 18.67 -23.02 -32.26
CA GLY A 179 19.92 -23.36 -31.56
C GLY A 179 19.77 -23.70 -30.06
N THR A 180 18.56 -23.66 -29.50
CA THR A 180 18.31 -24.10 -28.13
C THR A 180 17.42 -25.35 -28.09
N PRO A 181 17.78 -26.40 -27.31
CA PRO A 181 16.90 -27.54 -27.13
C PRO A 181 15.64 -27.15 -26.36
N ALA A 182 14.54 -27.90 -26.58
CA ALA A 182 13.32 -27.71 -25.78
C ALA A 182 13.60 -27.98 -24.31
N ILE A 183 13.26 -27.01 -23.45
CA ILE A 183 13.44 -27.14 -22.00
C ILE A 183 12.40 -28.09 -21.40
N GLY A 184 11.16 -28.04 -21.93
CA GLY A 184 10.05 -28.82 -21.40
C GLY A 184 9.77 -28.49 -19.93
N ALA A 185 9.67 -29.51 -19.08
CA ALA A 185 9.50 -29.32 -17.65
C ALA A 185 10.78 -28.84 -16.94
N GLY A 186 11.96 -28.95 -17.60
CA GLY A 186 13.22 -28.36 -17.13
C GLY A 186 13.56 -28.64 -15.68
N GLU A 187 13.92 -27.58 -14.96
CA GLU A 187 14.27 -27.65 -13.52
C GLU A 187 13.06 -28.03 -12.66
N LEU A 188 11.84 -27.67 -13.06
CA LEU A 188 10.63 -28.03 -12.32
C LEU A 188 10.46 -29.55 -12.14
N ALA A 189 10.91 -30.37 -13.12
CA ALA A 189 10.85 -31.84 -13.03
C ALA A 189 11.91 -32.42 -12.08
N ARG A 190 12.94 -31.64 -11.75
CA ARG A 190 14.07 -32.06 -10.91
C ARG A 190 13.91 -31.67 -9.46
N GLU A 191 13.12 -30.66 -9.19
CA GLU A 191 12.90 -30.14 -7.84
C GLU A 191 11.70 -30.81 -7.16
N PRO A 192 11.77 -31.07 -5.83
CA PRO A 192 10.60 -31.50 -5.09
C PRO A 192 9.56 -30.38 -5.09
N ILE A 193 8.27 -30.72 -5.18
CA ILE A 193 7.15 -29.75 -5.25
C ILE A 193 7.16 -28.82 -4.05
N MET A 194 7.56 -29.29 -2.87
CA MET A 194 7.58 -28.55 -1.62
C MET A 194 8.92 -28.72 -0.90
N PRO A 195 10.03 -28.15 -1.40
CA PRO A 195 11.35 -28.35 -0.79
C PRO A 195 11.42 -27.79 0.64
N GLY A 196 10.74 -26.69 0.92
CA GLY A 196 10.61 -26.09 2.24
C GLY A 196 9.44 -26.63 3.09
N GLY A 197 8.65 -27.59 2.56
CA GLY A 197 7.43 -28.06 3.21
C GLY A 197 6.44 -26.94 3.52
N VAL A 198 5.60 -27.12 4.53
CA VAL A 198 4.64 -26.09 4.98
C VAL A 198 5.34 -24.83 5.46
N LYS A 199 6.55 -24.94 6.05
CA LYS A 199 7.34 -23.77 6.47
C LYS A 199 7.77 -22.90 5.29
N GLY A 200 8.08 -23.50 4.14
CA GLY A 200 8.43 -22.75 2.91
C GLY A 200 7.25 -21.94 2.40
N ILE A 201 6.04 -22.54 2.37
CA ILE A 201 4.81 -21.79 2.01
C ILE A 201 4.56 -20.66 3.00
N ALA A 202 4.55 -20.93 4.31
CA ALA A 202 4.36 -19.91 5.34
C ALA A 202 5.43 -18.80 5.23
N GLY A 203 6.69 -19.17 4.92
CA GLY A 203 7.81 -18.26 4.72
C GLY A 203 7.67 -17.33 3.56
N SER A 204 7.09 -17.81 2.47
CA SER A 204 6.83 -16.98 1.29
C SER A 204 5.64 -16.03 1.47
N MET A 205 4.68 -16.35 2.35
CA MET A 205 3.40 -15.64 2.45
C MET A 205 3.55 -14.15 2.75
N LEU A 206 4.48 -13.75 3.63
CA LEU A 206 4.70 -12.32 3.92
C LEU A 206 5.06 -11.56 2.64
N LEU A 207 6.05 -12.06 1.90
CA LEU A 207 6.53 -11.41 0.67
C LEU A 207 5.52 -11.51 -0.47
N VAL A 208 4.79 -12.62 -0.56
CA VAL A 208 3.75 -12.81 -1.58
C VAL A 208 2.55 -11.90 -1.32
N VAL A 209 2.05 -11.79 -0.08
CA VAL A 209 0.99 -10.82 0.26
C VAL A 209 1.47 -9.40 0.03
N PHE A 210 2.73 -9.11 0.38
CA PHE A 210 3.34 -7.82 0.12
C PHE A 210 3.49 -7.52 -1.39
N ALA A 211 3.75 -8.52 -2.22
CA ALA A 211 3.81 -8.34 -3.68
C ALA A 211 2.45 -7.97 -4.31
N TYR A 212 1.36 -8.19 -3.59
CA TYR A 212 0.03 -7.69 -3.95
C TYR A 212 -0.28 -6.30 -3.39
N ALA A 213 0.54 -5.74 -2.47
CA ALA A 213 0.28 -4.44 -1.84
C ALA A 213 0.19 -3.30 -2.87
N GLY A 214 -0.66 -2.30 -2.60
CA GLY A 214 -1.01 -1.24 -3.55
C GLY A 214 -2.43 -1.37 -4.12
N PHE A 215 -3.09 -2.50 -3.90
CA PHE A 215 -4.48 -2.74 -4.33
C PHE A 215 -5.49 -1.83 -3.60
N GLU A 216 -5.15 -1.36 -2.42
CA GLU A 216 -5.98 -0.49 -1.58
C GLU A 216 -6.34 0.83 -2.26
N ILE A 217 -5.66 1.19 -3.34
CA ILE A 217 -6.00 2.36 -4.17
C ILE A 217 -7.43 2.28 -4.71
N ILE A 218 -7.98 1.09 -4.92
CA ILE A 218 -9.39 0.90 -5.33
C ILE A 218 -10.32 1.44 -4.25
N GLY A 219 -10.03 1.16 -2.97
CA GLY A 219 -10.78 1.68 -1.85
C GLY A 219 -10.63 3.20 -1.69
N LEU A 220 -9.42 3.72 -1.89
CA LEU A 220 -9.13 5.16 -1.81
C LEU A 220 -9.81 5.97 -2.93
N ALA A 221 -9.91 5.39 -4.13
CA ALA A 221 -10.55 6.02 -5.29
C ALA A 221 -12.06 5.71 -5.39
N ALA A 222 -12.64 5.01 -4.42
CA ALA A 222 -14.03 4.58 -4.45
C ALA A 222 -15.01 5.76 -4.52
N THR A 223 -14.70 6.89 -3.90
CA THR A 223 -15.52 8.12 -3.95
C THR A 223 -15.50 8.81 -5.31
N GLU A 224 -14.52 8.49 -6.15
CA GLU A 224 -14.38 9.02 -7.52
C GLU A 224 -14.99 8.08 -8.58
N ALA A 225 -15.47 6.90 -8.17
CA ALA A 225 -16.02 5.90 -9.07
C ALA A 225 -17.40 6.31 -9.63
N ASP A 226 -17.64 5.99 -10.90
CA ASP A 226 -18.97 6.09 -11.50
C ASP A 226 -19.83 4.92 -10.99
N ASN A 227 -20.95 5.20 -10.31
CA ASN A 227 -21.76 4.20 -9.63
C ASN A 227 -20.95 3.23 -8.75
N PRO A 228 -20.45 3.67 -7.57
CA PRO A 228 -19.51 2.91 -6.74
C PRO A 228 -19.98 1.49 -6.39
N THR A 229 -21.28 1.30 -6.18
CA THR A 229 -21.88 -0.01 -5.78
C THR A 229 -21.67 -1.11 -6.83
N GLU A 230 -21.58 -0.76 -8.12
CA GLU A 230 -21.33 -1.70 -9.22
C GLU A 230 -19.89 -1.68 -9.69
N THR A 231 -19.31 -0.48 -9.78
CA THR A 231 -17.98 -0.27 -10.36
C THR A 231 -16.89 -0.87 -9.49
N ILE A 232 -16.97 -0.69 -8.17
CA ILE A 232 -15.93 -1.17 -7.25
C ILE A 232 -15.85 -2.70 -7.22
N PRO A 233 -16.96 -3.46 -7.05
CA PRO A 233 -16.87 -4.93 -7.08
C PRO A 233 -16.36 -5.49 -8.41
N ARG A 234 -16.70 -4.83 -9.53
CA ARG A 234 -16.15 -5.20 -10.86
C ARG A 234 -14.65 -4.94 -10.94
N ALA A 235 -14.20 -3.78 -10.47
CA ALA A 235 -12.78 -3.43 -10.43
C ALA A 235 -11.99 -4.40 -9.55
N ILE A 236 -12.50 -4.77 -8.38
CA ILE A 236 -11.89 -5.76 -7.48
C ILE A 236 -11.71 -7.10 -8.20
N ARG A 237 -12.76 -7.62 -8.81
CA ARG A 237 -12.69 -8.89 -9.53
C ARG A 237 -11.66 -8.84 -10.65
N TYR A 238 -11.71 -7.82 -11.50
CA TYR A 238 -10.76 -7.67 -12.60
C TYR A 238 -9.32 -7.56 -12.09
N THR A 239 -9.08 -6.77 -11.05
CA THR A 239 -7.74 -6.59 -10.47
C THR A 239 -7.21 -7.89 -9.90
N VAL A 240 -7.97 -8.56 -9.04
CA VAL A 240 -7.51 -9.78 -8.37
C VAL A 240 -7.28 -10.90 -9.37
N PHE A 241 -8.23 -11.17 -10.26
CA PHE A 241 -8.06 -12.24 -11.26
C PHE A 241 -6.92 -11.95 -12.22
N SER A 242 -6.72 -10.68 -12.63
CA SER A 242 -5.59 -10.30 -13.48
C SER A 242 -4.25 -10.47 -12.76
N LEU A 243 -4.13 -10.03 -11.50
CA LEU A 243 -2.90 -10.16 -10.72
C LEU A 243 -2.57 -11.61 -10.41
N VAL A 244 -3.55 -12.38 -9.90
CA VAL A 244 -3.35 -13.80 -9.57
C VAL A 244 -3.00 -14.58 -10.82
N GLY A 245 -3.74 -14.37 -11.92
CA GLY A 245 -3.45 -15.04 -13.19
C GLY A 245 -2.06 -14.71 -13.73
N LEU A 246 -1.68 -13.42 -13.70
CA LEU A 246 -0.37 -12.95 -14.14
C LEU A 246 0.77 -13.53 -13.30
N TYR A 247 0.62 -13.57 -11.97
CA TYR A 247 1.64 -14.06 -11.05
C TYR A 247 1.80 -15.58 -11.12
N ILE A 248 0.68 -16.30 -11.24
CA ILE A 248 0.71 -17.77 -11.45
C ILE A 248 1.37 -18.08 -12.79
N LEU A 249 0.96 -17.42 -13.87
CA LEU A 249 1.52 -17.67 -15.21
C LEU A 249 3.01 -17.32 -15.24
N TYR A 250 3.39 -16.20 -14.66
CA TYR A 250 4.79 -15.81 -14.50
C TYR A 250 5.61 -16.89 -13.77
N ALA A 251 5.14 -17.34 -12.60
CA ALA A 251 5.85 -18.34 -11.82
C ALA A 251 5.88 -19.71 -12.54
N ALA A 252 4.78 -20.11 -13.17
CA ALA A 252 4.69 -21.38 -13.90
C ALA A 252 5.69 -21.47 -15.06
N VAL A 253 5.93 -20.36 -15.78
CA VAL A 253 6.93 -20.35 -16.87
C VAL A 253 8.36 -20.11 -16.37
N LEU A 254 8.54 -19.52 -15.18
CA LEU A 254 9.84 -19.29 -14.58
C LEU A 254 10.46 -20.58 -14.01
N LEU A 255 9.67 -21.39 -13.31
CA LEU A 255 10.12 -22.58 -12.58
C LEU A 255 10.84 -23.62 -13.48
N PRO A 256 10.46 -23.88 -14.75
CA PRO A 256 11.25 -24.73 -15.64
C PRO A 256 12.60 -24.17 -16.04
N LEU A 257 12.79 -22.83 -15.99
CA LEU A 257 13.94 -22.15 -16.55
C LEU A 257 15.15 -22.07 -15.61
N ILE A 258 14.90 -22.07 -14.28
CA ILE A 258 15.94 -21.82 -13.28
C ILE A 258 15.64 -22.60 -11.99
N PRO A 259 16.68 -23.24 -11.36
CA PRO A 259 16.52 -23.83 -10.04
C PRO A 259 16.11 -22.78 -9.00
N THR A 260 15.12 -23.09 -8.18
CA THR A 260 14.63 -22.14 -7.17
C THR A 260 15.68 -21.77 -6.13
N ALA A 261 16.63 -22.68 -5.85
CA ALA A 261 17.74 -22.45 -4.93
C ALA A 261 18.77 -21.42 -5.43
N GLU A 262 18.87 -21.18 -6.75
CA GLU A 262 19.79 -20.19 -7.33
C GLU A 262 19.25 -18.77 -7.27
N LEU A 263 17.96 -18.59 -6.94
CA LEU A 263 17.34 -17.27 -6.85
C LEU A 263 17.80 -16.53 -5.59
N SER A 264 18.16 -15.25 -5.75
CA SER A 264 18.65 -14.39 -4.69
C SER A 264 17.97 -13.02 -4.70
N GLU A 265 18.09 -12.27 -3.60
CA GLU A 265 17.54 -10.93 -3.46
C GLU A 265 18.23 -9.85 -4.33
N ASN A 266 19.37 -10.18 -4.95
CA ASN A 266 20.19 -9.22 -5.69
C ASN A 266 19.86 -9.13 -7.18
N VAL A 267 19.17 -10.13 -7.73
CA VAL A 267 18.86 -10.23 -9.17
C VAL A 267 17.39 -10.61 -9.35
N SER A 268 16.73 -9.97 -10.31
CA SER A 268 15.36 -10.35 -10.67
C SER A 268 15.34 -11.78 -11.25
N PRO A 269 14.37 -12.65 -10.85
CA PRO A 269 14.25 -14.00 -11.41
C PRO A 269 14.10 -14.03 -12.92
N MET A 270 13.43 -13.03 -13.51
CA MET A 270 13.30 -12.91 -14.96
C MET A 270 14.66 -12.75 -15.63
N VAL A 271 15.49 -11.85 -15.10
CA VAL A 271 16.83 -11.56 -15.63
C VAL A 271 17.76 -12.77 -15.43
N ALA A 272 17.74 -13.35 -14.21
CA ALA A 272 18.55 -14.52 -13.88
C ALA A 272 18.23 -15.71 -14.82
N SER A 273 16.95 -15.98 -15.06
CA SER A 273 16.53 -17.07 -15.95
C SER A 273 16.93 -16.84 -17.41
N LEU A 274 16.76 -15.64 -17.96
CA LEU A 274 17.15 -15.35 -19.34
C LEU A 274 18.66 -15.36 -19.54
N ASN A 275 19.42 -14.86 -18.57
CA ASN A 275 20.89 -14.92 -18.60
C ASN A 275 21.41 -16.36 -18.60
N ARG A 276 20.78 -17.25 -17.80
CA ARG A 276 21.10 -18.69 -17.78
C ARG A 276 20.95 -19.36 -19.16
N TRP A 277 19.97 -18.90 -19.96
CA TRP A 277 19.71 -19.45 -21.30
C TRP A 277 20.40 -18.65 -22.43
N GLY A 278 21.38 -17.83 -22.10
CA GLY A 278 22.20 -17.10 -23.07
C GLY A 278 21.53 -15.89 -23.73
N ILE A 279 20.37 -15.43 -23.20
CA ILE A 279 19.64 -14.28 -23.73
C ILE A 279 19.98 -13.04 -22.89
N GLY A 280 21.27 -12.75 -22.71
CA GLY A 280 21.76 -11.68 -21.85
C GLY A 280 21.28 -10.28 -22.26
N TRP A 281 21.13 -10.01 -23.58
CA TRP A 281 20.57 -8.74 -24.06
C TRP A 281 19.13 -8.49 -23.59
N ALA A 282 18.30 -9.54 -23.55
CA ALA A 282 16.93 -9.42 -23.04
C ALA A 282 16.92 -9.22 -21.52
N GLY A 283 17.87 -9.82 -20.79
CA GLY A 283 18.09 -9.55 -19.37
C GLY A 283 18.36 -8.07 -19.09
N THR A 284 19.30 -7.48 -19.85
CA THR A 284 19.64 -6.05 -19.72
C THR A 284 18.45 -5.16 -20.10
N ALA A 285 17.73 -5.47 -21.18
CA ALA A 285 16.54 -4.71 -21.56
C ALA A 285 15.45 -4.80 -20.47
N LEU A 286 15.23 -5.99 -19.89
CA LEU A 286 14.31 -6.15 -18.76
C LEU A 286 14.73 -5.34 -17.55
N ASN A 287 16.02 -5.29 -17.19
CA ASN A 287 16.49 -4.48 -16.08
C ASN A 287 16.10 -2.99 -16.22
N LEU A 288 16.22 -2.42 -17.42
CA LEU A 288 15.78 -1.05 -17.69
C LEU A 288 14.25 -0.89 -17.48
N VAL A 289 13.48 -1.87 -17.94
CA VAL A 289 12.03 -1.87 -17.75
C VAL A 289 11.68 -2.02 -16.28
N LEU A 290 12.36 -2.90 -15.52
CA LEU A 290 12.15 -3.08 -14.10
C LEU A 290 12.41 -1.78 -13.32
N ILE A 291 13.50 -1.08 -13.61
CA ILE A 291 13.80 0.23 -13.02
C ILE A 291 12.65 1.21 -13.28
N SER A 292 12.16 1.30 -14.53
CA SER A 292 11.04 2.17 -14.87
C SER A 292 9.76 1.79 -14.14
N ALA A 293 9.51 0.50 -13.99
CA ALA A 293 8.36 -0.06 -13.27
C ALA A 293 8.38 0.33 -11.79
N ILE A 294 9.54 0.14 -11.14
CA ILE A 294 9.72 0.48 -9.72
C ILE A 294 9.58 1.99 -9.51
N LEU A 295 10.21 2.81 -10.37
CA LEU A 295 10.08 4.27 -10.32
C LEU A 295 8.62 4.72 -10.41
N SER A 296 7.81 4.08 -11.27
CA SER A 296 6.39 4.42 -11.39
C SER A 296 5.59 4.12 -10.11
N ALA A 297 5.90 3.00 -9.45
CA ALA A 297 5.28 2.64 -8.16
C ALA A 297 5.69 3.64 -7.06
N MET A 298 6.97 4.00 -6.98
CA MET A 298 7.46 5.00 -6.03
C MET A 298 6.78 6.36 -6.24
N LEU A 299 6.63 6.83 -7.49
CA LEU A 299 5.95 8.09 -7.81
C LEU A 299 4.50 8.09 -7.29
N ALA A 300 3.76 7.03 -7.53
CA ALA A 300 2.38 6.90 -7.07
C ALA A 300 2.29 6.85 -5.53
N CYS A 301 3.14 6.04 -4.90
CA CYS A 301 3.15 5.84 -3.45
C CYS A 301 3.51 7.11 -2.68
N ILE A 302 4.53 7.88 -3.10
CA ILE A 302 4.95 9.11 -2.40
C ILE A 302 3.83 10.14 -2.39
N PHE A 303 3.07 10.25 -3.48
CA PHE A 303 1.89 11.10 -3.52
C PHE A 303 0.83 10.63 -2.51
N GLY A 304 0.58 9.33 -2.45
CA GLY A 304 -0.32 8.70 -1.47
C GLY A 304 0.12 8.94 -0.03
N LEU A 305 1.42 8.80 0.26
CA LEU A 305 2.00 9.10 1.57
C LEU A 305 1.77 10.56 1.99
N GLY A 306 1.91 11.50 1.05
CA GLY A 306 1.61 12.90 1.29
C GLY A 306 0.15 13.14 1.67
N ARG A 307 -0.79 12.49 0.98
CA ARG A 307 -2.22 12.52 1.29
C ARG A 307 -2.53 11.88 2.64
N MET A 308 -1.86 10.78 2.99
CA MET A 308 -2.03 10.09 4.27
C MET A 308 -1.62 10.99 5.44
N ILE A 309 -0.47 11.66 5.37
CA ILE A 309 -0.04 12.63 6.38
C ILE A 309 -1.05 13.78 6.52
N ARG A 310 -1.62 14.24 5.41
CA ARG A 310 -2.69 15.25 5.44
C ARG A 310 -3.90 14.76 6.21
N SER A 311 -4.39 13.54 5.91
CA SER A 311 -5.53 12.93 6.60
C SER A 311 -5.27 12.81 8.10
N LEU A 312 -4.12 12.27 8.50
CA LEU A 312 -3.71 12.18 9.91
C LEU A 312 -3.64 13.56 10.58
N SER A 313 -3.22 14.59 9.85
CA SER A 313 -3.13 15.97 10.36
C SER A 313 -4.51 16.61 10.52
N ASP A 314 -5.44 16.34 9.60
CA ASP A 314 -6.82 16.84 9.66
C ASP A 314 -7.61 16.17 10.79
N GLU A 315 -7.35 14.88 11.07
CA GLU A 315 -7.90 14.13 12.20
C GLU A 315 -7.25 14.50 13.55
N GLY A 316 -6.23 15.37 13.55
CA GLY A 316 -5.48 15.75 14.75
C GLY A 316 -4.55 14.66 15.27
N HIS A 317 -4.23 13.68 14.44
CA HIS A 317 -3.32 12.55 14.72
C HIS A 317 -1.88 12.83 14.31
N ALA A 318 -1.61 13.93 13.58
CA ALA A 318 -0.26 14.38 13.23
C ALA A 318 -0.01 15.82 13.70
N PRO A 319 1.26 16.23 13.83
CA PRO A 319 1.61 17.59 14.25
C PRO A 319 1.03 18.67 13.32
N HIS A 320 0.55 19.76 13.89
CA HIS A 320 -0.09 20.86 13.15
C HIS A 320 0.77 21.47 12.05
N TRP A 321 2.10 21.45 12.17
CA TRP A 321 3.00 21.98 11.14
C TRP A 321 2.97 21.18 9.85
N LEU A 322 2.52 19.91 9.89
CA LEU A 322 2.30 19.05 8.71
C LEU A 322 0.97 19.36 7.99
N LYS A 323 0.08 20.14 8.62
CA LYS A 323 -1.20 20.50 8.01
C LYS A 323 -0.96 21.35 6.76
N ASP A 324 -1.52 20.90 5.63
CA ASP A 324 -1.42 21.57 4.35
C ASP A 324 -2.82 21.78 3.77
N LYS A 325 -3.11 23.03 3.34
CA LYS A 325 -4.40 23.42 2.75
C LYS A 325 -4.39 23.44 1.22
N ARG A 326 -3.22 23.20 0.61
CA ARG A 326 -3.04 23.25 -0.85
C ARG A 326 -3.51 21.95 -1.49
N ASP A 327 -3.84 21.96 -2.78
CA ASP A 327 -4.24 20.76 -3.52
C ASP A 327 -3.15 19.68 -3.51
N VAL A 328 -1.90 20.08 -3.66
CA VAL A 328 -0.73 19.19 -3.51
C VAL A 328 -0.27 19.21 -2.04
N PRO A 329 -0.15 18.05 -1.39
CA PRO A 329 0.28 17.98 0.01
C PRO A 329 1.81 18.08 0.15
N TYR A 330 2.40 19.23 -0.19
CA TYR A 330 3.85 19.45 -0.23
C TYR A 330 4.57 19.03 1.06
N LYS A 331 4.02 19.44 2.21
CA LYS A 331 4.62 19.13 3.51
C LYS A 331 4.68 17.64 3.78
N GLY A 332 3.59 16.92 3.46
CA GLY A 332 3.51 15.47 3.59
C GLY A 332 4.46 14.76 2.64
N ILE A 333 4.58 15.22 1.38
CA ILE A 333 5.50 14.68 0.39
C ILE A 333 6.96 14.84 0.84
N ILE A 334 7.37 16.05 1.25
CA ILE A 334 8.74 16.33 1.70
C ILE A 334 9.04 15.53 2.97
N PHE A 335 8.13 15.50 3.93
CA PHE A 335 8.29 14.73 5.16
C PHE A 335 8.45 13.24 4.87
N SER A 336 7.66 12.69 3.94
CA SER A 336 7.79 11.28 3.52
C SER A 336 9.12 11.02 2.81
N GLY A 337 9.56 11.90 1.91
CA GLY A 337 10.85 11.79 1.22
C GLY A 337 12.04 11.81 2.19
N LEU A 338 12.05 12.72 3.17
CA LEU A 338 13.07 12.74 4.22
C LEU A 338 13.04 11.45 5.06
N SER A 339 11.86 10.97 5.40
CA SER A 339 11.71 9.73 6.16
C SER A 339 12.16 8.51 5.36
N MET A 340 11.97 8.50 4.04
CA MET A 340 12.51 7.45 3.15
C MET A 340 14.04 7.46 3.12
N LEU A 341 14.70 8.63 3.11
CA LEU A 341 16.16 8.71 3.24
C LEU A 341 16.63 8.12 4.57
N ILE A 342 15.96 8.46 5.67
CA ILE A 342 16.24 7.87 7.00
C ILE A 342 16.05 6.36 6.96
N GLY A 343 14.95 5.87 6.38
CA GLY A 343 14.68 4.44 6.22
C GLY A 343 15.75 3.73 5.41
N LEU A 344 16.19 4.32 4.29
CA LEU A 344 17.29 3.79 3.48
C LEU A 344 18.57 3.67 4.29
N PHE A 345 19.02 4.75 4.95
CA PHE A 345 20.24 4.74 5.75
C PHE A 345 20.14 3.75 6.93
N PHE A 346 18.98 3.67 7.59
CA PHE A 346 18.75 2.66 8.62
C PHE A 346 18.89 1.24 8.06
N GLY A 347 18.27 0.97 6.90
CA GLY A 347 18.38 -0.34 6.24
C GLY A 347 19.84 -0.71 5.94
N LEU A 348 20.65 0.26 5.47
CA LEU A 348 22.05 0.04 5.13
C LEU A 348 22.95 -0.29 6.32
N LEU A 349 22.49 -0.13 7.57
CA LEU A 349 23.20 -0.61 8.76
C LEU A 349 23.19 -2.15 8.86
N PHE A 350 22.31 -2.82 8.12
CA PHE A 350 22.18 -4.27 8.10
C PHE A 350 22.83 -4.86 6.84
N PRO A 351 23.41 -6.08 6.94
CA PRO A 351 24.05 -6.75 5.77
C PRO A 351 23.10 -6.98 4.59
N ARG A 352 21.79 -7.12 4.87
CA ARG A 352 20.73 -7.37 3.87
C ARG A 352 19.69 -6.25 3.94
N ALA A 353 20.12 -5.02 3.63
CA ALA A 353 19.31 -3.81 3.73
C ALA A 353 17.92 -3.96 3.05
N TYR A 354 17.91 -4.46 1.82
CA TYR A 354 16.68 -4.69 1.07
C TYR A 354 15.70 -5.60 1.83
N LEU A 355 16.19 -6.74 2.34
CA LEU A 355 15.34 -7.71 3.03
C LEU A 355 14.79 -7.17 4.35
N VAL A 356 15.60 -6.42 5.11
CA VAL A 356 15.16 -5.79 6.36
C VAL A 356 14.07 -4.75 6.10
N LEU A 357 14.25 -3.91 5.09
CA LEU A 357 13.29 -2.86 4.74
C LEU A 357 11.97 -3.45 4.24
N ILE A 358 12.02 -4.42 3.31
CA ILE A 358 10.84 -5.04 2.73
C ILE A 358 10.05 -5.86 3.76
N THR A 359 10.73 -6.59 4.65
CA THR A 359 10.06 -7.39 5.70
C THR A 359 9.46 -6.51 6.78
N SER A 360 10.10 -5.38 7.13
CA SER A 360 9.56 -4.40 8.08
C SER A 360 8.32 -3.69 7.51
N GLY A 361 8.39 -3.28 6.24
CA GLY A 361 7.24 -2.73 5.51
C GLY A 361 6.11 -3.74 5.35
N GLY A 362 6.46 -4.98 5.02
CA GLY A 362 5.51 -6.10 4.89
C GLY A 362 4.77 -6.39 6.20
N PHE A 363 5.49 -6.41 7.34
CA PHE A 363 4.84 -6.53 8.66
C PHE A 363 3.80 -5.43 8.88
N ALA A 364 4.18 -4.17 8.65
CA ALA A 364 3.30 -3.03 8.89
C ALA A 364 2.02 -3.09 8.01
N LEU A 365 2.16 -3.51 6.76
CA LEU A 365 1.03 -3.67 5.84
C LEU A 365 0.12 -4.83 6.23
N ILE A 366 0.68 -6.02 6.54
CA ILE A 366 -0.11 -7.18 6.95
C ILE A 366 -0.83 -6.89 8.26
N PHE A 367 -0.19 -6.22 9.22
CA PHE A 367 -0.84 -5.77 10.45
C PHE A 367 -2.00 -4.82 10.14
N THR A 368 -1.81 -3.87 9.23
CA THR A 368 -2.87 -2.96 8.78
C THR A 368 -4.03 -3.73 8.16
N TYR A 369 -3.76 -4.72 7.32
CA TYR A 369 -4.80 -5.57 6.72
C TYR A 369 -5.55 -6.40 7.77
N ALA A 370 -4.86 -6.90 8.79
CA ALA A 370 -5.51 -7.58 9.91
C ALA A 370 -6.47 -6.64 10.67
N VAL A 371 -6.06 -5.39 10.90
CA VAL A 371 -6.94 -4.38 11.52
C VAL A 371 -8.11 -3.99 10.60
N ILE A 372 -7.92 -3.92 9.28
CA ILE A 372 -9.02 -3.72 8.32
C ILE A 372 -10.05 -4.84 8.46
N MET A 373 -9.61 -6.11 8.51
CA MET A 373 -10.51 -7.25 8.68
C MET A 373 -11.24 -7.22 10.02
N ALA A 374 -10.55 -6.90 11.11
CA ALA A 374 -11.17 -6.74 12.43
C ALA A 374 -12.20 -5.60 12.47
N SER A 375 -11.87 -4.46 11.84
CA SER A 375 -12.79 -3.32 11.69
C SER A 375 -14.03 -3.70 10.88
N HIS A 376 -13.85 -4.45 9.78
CA HIS A 376 -14.94 -4.93 8.94
C HIS A 376 -15.88 -5.88 9.70
N ILE A 377 -15.35 -6.83 10.47
CA ILE A 377 -16.18 -7.74 11.28
C ILE A 377 -17.06 -6.93 12.25
N ARG A 378 -16.48 -5.92 12.92
CA ARG A 378 -17.22 -5.08 13.86
C ARG A 378 -18.22 -4.16 13.16
N PHE A 379 -17.85 -3.57 12.03
CA PHE A 379 -18.72 -2.77 11.18
C PHE A 379 -19.97 -3.55 10.75
N ARG A 380 -19.79 -4.76 10.23
CA ARG A 380 -20.89 -5.62 9.77
C ARG A 380 -21.79 -6.10 10.92
N ASN A 381 -21.22 -6.38 12.08
CA ASN A 381 -22.00 -6.77 13.25
C ASN A 381 -22.85 -5.62 13.81
N ARG A 382 -22.39 -4.37 13.62
CA ARG A 382 -23.09 -3.18 14.12
C ARG A 382 -24.11 -2.62 13.12
N GLU A 383 -23.73 -2.49 11.87
CA GLU A 383 -24.52 -1.78 10.85
C GLU A 383 -25.20 -2.71 9.85
N GLY A 384 -24.90 -4.00 9.87
CA GLY A 384 -25.43 -4.96 8.90
C GLY A 384 -24.86 -4.76 7.50
N CYS A 385 -25.67 -4.97 6.47
CA CYS A 385 -25.31 -4.68 5.09
C CYS A 385 -25.37 -3.18 4.80
N PRO A 386 -24.47 -2.64 3.94
CA PRO A 386 -24.49 -1.23 3.57
C PRO A 386 -25.84 -0.78 3.02
N PRO A 387 -26.19 0.54 3.12
CA PRO A 387 -27.40 1.08 2.52
C PRO A 387 -27.43 0.77 1.02
N GLY A 388 -28.53 0.17 0.55
CA GLY A 388 -28.67 -0.38 -0.81
C GLY A 388 -28.67 -1.91 -0.87
N GLY A 389 -28.50 -2.61 0.28
CA GLY A 389 -28.82 -4.04 0.42
C GLY A 389 -27.83 -5.03 -0.21
N ILE A 390 -26.71 -4.59 -0.77
CA ILE A 390 -25.76 -5.46 -1.45
C ILE A 390 -24.58 -5.72 -0.52
N CYS A 391 -24.67 -6.80 0.27
CA CYS A 391 -23.52 -7.36 0.94
C CYS A 391 -22.54 -7.90 -0.09
N GLN A 392 -21.33 -7.36 -0.13
CA GLN A 392 -20.33 -7.69 -1.15
C GLN A 392 -19.42 -8.84 -0.72
N MET A 393 -19.12 -8.93 0.60
CA MET A 393 -18.24 -9.95 1.16
C MET A 393 -18.90 -11.34 1.09
N PRO A 394 -18.37 -12.26 0.29
CA PRO A 394 -18.92 -13.61 0.18
C PRO A 394 -18.67 -14.39 1.47
N GLY A 395 -19.70 -15.10 1.98
CA GLY A 395 -19.54 -16.03 3.12
C GLY A 395 -19.25 -15.38 4.49
N PHE A 396 -19.60 -14.09 4.69
CA PHE A 396 -19.52 -13.46 6.01
C PHE A 396 -20.38 -14.24 7.04
N PRO A 397 -19.93 -14.46 8.30
CA PRO A 397 -18.71 -13.94 8.91
C PRO A 397 -17.47 -14.83 8.73
N LEU A 398 -17.62 -16.06 8.24
CA LEU A 398 -16.58 -17.09 8.21
C LEU A 398 -15.34 -16.61 7.39
N THR A 399 -15.56 -16.08 6.21
CA THR A 399 -14.47 -15.62 5.33
C THR A 399 -13.67 -14.48 5.94
N SER A 400 -14.34 -13.56 6.66
CA SER A 400 -13.66 -12.47 7.36
C SER A 400 -12.78 -12.98 8.51
N TRP A 401 -13.25 -13.98 9.27
CA TRP A 401 -12.46 -14.62 10.32
C TRP A 401 -11.30 -15.42 9.74
N ILE A 402 -11.50 -16.17 8.66
CA ILE A 402 -10.44 -16.91 7.96
C ILE A 402 -9.35 -15.92 7.52
N ALA A 403 -9.72 -14.82 6.87
CA ALA A 403 -8.75 -13.83 6.43
C ALA A 403 -7.98 -13.21 7.61
N LEU A 404 -8.67 -12.80 8.68
CA LEU A 404 -8.04 -12.24 9.88
C LEU A 404 -7.06 -13.23 10.52
N ILE A 405 -7.49 -14.47 10.75
CA ILE A 405 -6.66 -15.52 11.37
C ILE A 405 -5.45 -15.82 10.47
N SER A 406 -5.65 -15.93 9.15
CA SER A 406 -4.55 -16.17 8.21
C SER A 406 -3.50 -15.06 8.25
N LEU A 407 -3.90 -13.78 8.31
CA LEU A 407 -2.98 -12.66 8.42
C LEU A 407 -2.22 -12.67 9.75
N ILE A 408 -2.88 -13.03 10.85
CA ILE A 408 -2.23 -13.19 12.15
C ILE A 408 -1.23 -14.35 12.12
N ILE A 409 -1.58 -15.48 11.51
CA ILE A 409 -0.67 -16.63 11.34
C ILE A 409 0.57 -16.21 10.56
N VAL A 410 0.43 -15.46 9.46
CA VAL A 410 1.58 -14.97 8.67
C VAL A 410 2.52 -14.15 9.54
N LEU A 411 2.01 -13.24 10.37
CA LEU A 411 2.83 -12.46 11.31
C LEU A 411 3.52 -13.34 12.37
N LEU A 412 2.80 -14.31 12.92
CA LEU A 412 3.33 -15.22 13.94
C LEU A 412 4.37 -16.21 13.38
N CYS A 413 4.34 -16.49 12.09
CA CYS A 413 5.32 -17.35 11.43
C CYS A 413 6.66 -16.64 11.14
N MET A 414 6.73 -15.31 11.14
CA MET A 414 7.95 -14.56 10.82
C MET A 414 9.20 -14.95 11.62
N PRO A 415 9.14 -15.26 12.94
CA PRO A 415 10.32 -15.66 13.71
C PRO A 415 10.97 -16.96 13.23
N PHE A 416 10.17 -17.84 12.61
CA PHE A 416 10.62 -19.16 12.15
C PHE A 416 11.22 -19.16 10.76
N ILE A 417 11.26 -17.96 10.11
CA ILE A 417 11.67 -17.83 8.73
C ILE A 417 12.95 -17.02 8.65
N PRO A 418 14.01 -17.57 8.02
CA PRO A 418 15.28 -16.88 7.89
C PRO A 418 15.12 -15.51 7.20
N GLY A 419 15.71 -14.48 7.82
CA GLY A 419 15.69 -13.10 7.30
C GLY A 419 14.46 -12.28 7.65
N GLN A 420 13.38 -12.86 8.23
CA GLN A 420 12.18 -12.12 8.60
C GLN A 420 12.14 -11.64 10.05
N THR A 421 13.03 -12.14 10.91
CA THR A 421 13.07 -11.77 12.34
C THR A 421 13.30 -10.27 12.54
N ALA A 422 14.18 -9.65 11.74
CA ALA A 422 14.42 -8.21 11.83
C ALA A 422 13.16 -7.40 11.49
N GLY A 423 12.39 -7.82 10.47
CA GLY A 423 11.11 -7.21 10.12
C GLY A 423 10.07 -7.31 11.23
N LEU A 424 9.98 -8.47 11.89
CA LEU A 424 9.10 -8.67 13.05
C LEU A 424 9.47 -7.74 14.20
N ILE A 425 10.76 -7.70 14.58
CA ILE A 425 11.24 -6.85 15.68
C ILE A 425 10.95 -5.39 15.38
N THR A 426 11.34 -4.93 14.20
CA THR A 426 11.11 -3.53 13.78
C THR A 426 9.62 -3.20 13.75
N GLY A 427 8.80 -4.04 13.13
CA GLY A 427 7.37 -3.81 13.02
C GLY A 427 6.65 -3.84 14.38
N SER A 428 6.97 -4.80 15.24
CA SER A 428 6.41 -4.87 16.60
C SER A 428 6.84 -3.67 17.45
N SER A 429 8.09 -3.23 17.33
CA SER A 429 8.58 -2.01 17.99
C SER A 429 7.81 -0.78 17.55
N MET A 430 7.49 -0.65 16.26
CA MET A 430 6.65 0.45 15.76
C MET A 430 5.25 0.44 16.38
N VAL A 431 4.60 -0.73 16.48
CA VAL A 431 3.27 -0.85 17.11
C VAL A 431 3.33 -0.39 18.56
N VAL A 432 4.35 -0.82 19.33
CA VAL A 432 4.53 -0.42 20.71
C VAL A 432 4.80 1.08 20.83
N ILE A 433 5.71 1.63 20.02
CA ILE A 433 6.06 3.06 20.03
C ILE A 433 4.83 3.92 19.73
N TYR A 434 4.09 3.61 18.67
CA TYR A 434 2.90 4.40 18.32
C TYR A 434 1.78 4.27 19.35
N SER A 435 1.63 3.10 19.98
CA SER A 435 0.69 2.91 21.08
C SER A 435 1.06 3.78 22.29
N LEU A 436 2.35 3.83 22.66
CA LEU A 436 2.85 4.68 23.73
C LEU A 436 2.69 6.17 23.41
N ILE A 437 3.01 6.59 22.18
CA ILE A 437 2.81 7.99 21.73
C ILE A 437 1.35 8.37 21.87
N TYR A 438 0.43 7.53 21.39
CA TYR A 438 -1.00 7.80 21.52
C TYR A 438 -1.44 7.89 22.98
N PHE A 439 -0.99 6.99 23.83
CA PHE A 439 -1.29 6.99 25.26
C PHE A 439 -0.85 8.31 25.92
N VAL A 440 0.40 8.74 25.69
CA VAL A 440 0.94 10.01 26.20
C VAL A 440 0.15 11.20 25.68
N MET A 441 -0.15 11.25 24.39
CA MET A 441 -0.95 12.32 23.78
C MET A 441 -2.36 12.38 24.40
N SER A 442 -3.00 11.22 24.57
CA SER A 442 -4.34 11.12 25.17
C SER A 442 -4.34 11.57 26.63
N TYR A 443 -3.31 11.17 27.40
CA TYR A 443 -3.12 11.59 28.76
C TYR A 443 -2.93 13.12 28.89
N MET A 444 -2.05 13.71 28.06
CA MET A 444 -1.81 15.15 28.04
C MET A 444 -3.07 15.94 27.63
N ARG A 445 -3.87 15.44 26.70
CA ARG A 445 -5.14 16.07 26.31
C ARG A 445 -6.16 16.04 27.46
N ARG A 446 -6.24 14.95 28.21
CA ARG A 446 -7.12 14.84 29.38
C ARG A 446 -6.71 15.79 30.50
N THR A 447 -5.42 15.91 30.79
CA THR A 447 -4.91 16.84 31.83
C THR A 447 -5.16 18.30 31.44
N ARG A 448 -4.90 18.69 30.19
CA ARG A 448 -5.19 20.06 29.70
C ARG A 448 -6.69 20.37 29.68
N GLY A 449 -7.52 19.40 29.27
CA GLY A 449 -8.98 19.54 29.29
C GLY A 449 -9.53 19.74 30.71
N ASN A 450 -8.96 19.03 31.68
CA ASN A 450 -9.33 19.25 33.10
C ASN A 450 -8.84 20.59 33.65
N GLU A 451 -7.72 21.15 33.18
CA GLU A 451 -7.25 22.47 33.57
C GLU A 451 -8.09 23.58 32.95
N THR A 452 -8.54 23.44 31.71
CA THR A 452 -9.48 24.39 31.07
C THR A 452 -10.85 24.31 31.70
N ALA A 453 -11.38 23.14 32.00
CA ALA A 453 -12.64 22.96 32.71
C ALA A 453 -12.57 23.54 34.15
N LYS A 454 -11.43 23.38 34.86
CA LYS A 454 -11.19 24.02 36.15
C LYS A 454 -11.09 25.57 36.06
N LYS A 455 -10.56 26.09 34.96
CA LYS A 455 -10.52 27.56 34.73
C LYS A 455 -11.89 28.12 34.35
N GLU A 456 -12.75 27.34 33.68
CA GLU A 456 -14.13 27.78 33.39
C GLU A 456 -15.09 27.62 34.58
N THR A 457 -14.78 26.75 35.54
CA THR A 457 -15.54 26.60 36.81
C THR A 457 -15.10 27.58 37.92
N SER A 458 -14.08 28.40 37.70
CA SER A 458 -13.87 29.56 38.56
C SER A 458 -15.07 30.51 38.37
N PRO A 459 -15.79 30.90 39.46
CA PRO A 459 -16.99 31.73 39.31
C PRO A 459 -16.60 33.02 38.61
N ARG A 460 -17.01 33.20 37.35
CA ARG A 460 -17.03 34.50 36.71
C ARG A 460 -17.88 35.36 37.61
N GLN A 461 -17.29 36.38 38.24
CA GLN A 461 -18.05 37.42 38.87
C GLN A 461 -19.00 37.98 37.82
N PHE A 462 -20.28 37.66 38.00
CA PHE A 462 -21.34 38.21 37.17
C PHE A 462 -21.34 39.71 37.36
N HIS A 463 -20.82 40.45 36.37
CA HIS A 463 -21.07 41.89 36.33
C HIS A 463 -22.55 42.06 35.96
N PRO A 464 -23.35 42.72 36.82
CA PRO A 464 -24.81 42.86 36.60
C PRO A 464 -25.19 43.66 35.34
N ASN A 465 -24.24 44.32 34.69
CA ASN A 465 -24.50 45.19 33.54
C ASN A 465 -24.61 44.43 32.18
N TYR A 466 -24.16 43.18 32.08
CA TYR A 466 -24.19 42.47 30.79
C TYR A 466 -25.60 42.12 30.30
N ALA A 467 -26.53 41.87 31.20
CA ALA A 467 -27.92 41.58 30.85
C ALA A 467 -28.65 42.84 30.34
N THR A 468 -28.26 44.02 30.82
CA THR A 468 -28.86 45.31 30.41
C THR A 468 -28.32 45.77 29.05
N GLU A 469 -27.03 45.56 28.77
CA GLU A 469 -26.43 45.91 27.49
C GLU A 469 -26.96 44.96 26.36
N LEU A 470 -27.10 43.67 26.62
CA LEU A 470 -27.66 42.73 25.63
C LEU A 470 -29.14 43.00 25.33
N ALA A 471 -29.91 43.43 26.35
CA ALA A 471 -31.29 43.80 26.15
C ALA A 471 -31.45 45.13 25.36
N GLN A 472 -30.54 46.07 25.52
CA GLN A 472 -30.49 47.30 24.72
C GLN A 472 -30.09 47.04 23.27
N GLU A 473 -29.08 46.21 23.03
CA GLU A 473 -28.65 45.82 21.67
C GLU A 473 -29.71 45.04 20.90
N ILE A 474 -30.48 44.18 21.58
CA ILE A 474 -31.62 43.47 20.98
C ILE A 474 -32.76 44.45 20.68
N ALA A 475 -33.05 45.43 21.55
CA ALA A 475 -34.09 46.42 21.32
C ALA A 475 -33.74 47.33 20.13
N GLU A 476 -32.49 47.78 20.00
CA GLU A 476 -32.03 48.57 18.85
C GLU A 476 -32.16 47.80 17.51
N ARG A 477 -31.76 46.52 17.49
CA ARG A 477 -31.89 45.68 16.26
C ARG A 477 -33.36 45.41 15.88
N VAL A 478 -34.26 45.36 16.80
CA VAL A 478 -35.70 45.20 16.54
C VAL A 478 -36.29 46.52 15.98
N ASP A 479 -35.82 47.67 16.47
CA ASP A 479 -36.29 48.99 16.00
C ASP A 479 -35.76 49.31 14.57
N GLU A 480 -34.51 48.96 14.26
CA GLU A 480 -33.94 49.04 12.90
C GLU A 480 -34.73 48.18 11.90
N ARG A 481 -35.12 46.97 12.31
CA ARG A 481 -35.89 46.05 11.45
C ARG A 481 -37.32 46.51 11.16
N ASN A 482 -37.88 47.37 12.05
CA ASN A 482 -39.21 47.93 11.87
C ASN A 482 -39.20 49.26 11.10
N LYS A 483 -38.03 49.89 10.88
CA LYS A 483 -37.89 51.09 10.04
C LYS A 483 -37.67 50.76 8.56
N ASP A 484 -37.29 49.53 8.25
CA ASP A 484 -37.08 49.05 6.85
C ASP A 484 -38.30 48.29 6.29
N LYS A 485 -39.45 48.34 6.98
CA LYS A 485 -40.75 47.89 6.47
C LYS A 485 -41.70 49.07 6.27
#